data_138d26fec520a469156c42fa8914a36a
#
_entry.id   138d26fec520a469156c42fa8914a36a
#
_cell.length_a   1.000
_cell.length_b   1.000
_cell.length_c   1.000
_cell.angle_alpha   90.00
_cell.angle_beta   90.00
_cell.angle_gamma   90.00
#
_symmetry.space_group_name_H-M   'P 1'
#
loop_
_entity.id
_entity.type
_entity.pdbx_description
1 polymer ?
#
loop_
_entity_poly.entity_id
_entity_poly.type
_entity_poly.pdbx_seq_one_letter_code
_entity_poly.pdbx_strand_id
1 'polypeptide(L)'
;VLRVYNQLGRRDNAFKARIKILVNSVGAEEFARRVEEEWQAMPDQELDLPDGEIERIRAYFAPPAYADLPDDPPAYAAWRRHDPDFARWVQANVAAHKQPGYAIVNVSLKPQGGAPGDATAEEMEAVADLADRFALSEVRVTHEQNLTLPDVRQEDLYALWQELKHQGLATANVGLISDIIACPGLDYC
;
A
#
# COMPACT_ATOMS: atom_id res chain seq x y z
N VAL A 1 -20.59 8.08 -17.83
CA VAL A 1 -20.89 6.65 -17.59
C VAL A 1 -21.77 6.47 -16.37
N LEU A 2 -21.32 6.87 -15.17
CA LEU A 2 -22.06 6.64 -13.91
C LEU A 2 -23.41 7.37 -13.87
N ARG A 3 -23.51 8.59 -14.42
CA ARG A 3 -24.78 9.32 -14.51
C ARG A 3 -25.80 8.55 -15.35
N VAL A 4 -25.43 8.05 -16.52
CA VAL A 4 -26.30 7.22 -17.38
C VAL A 4 -26.71 5.92 -16.66
N TYR A 5 -25.75 5.25 -16.02
CA TYR A 5 -26.05 4.06 -15.24
C TYR A 5 -26.98 4.35 -14.06
N ASN A 6 -26.82 5.50 -13.41
CA ASN A 6 -27.67 5.89 -12.29
C ASN A 6 -29.15 6.10 -12.70
N GLN A 7 -29.37 6.60 -13.93
CA GLN A 7 -30.72 6.81 -14.48
C GLN A 7 -31.37 5.51 -14.94
N LEU A 8 -30.62 4.60 -15.56
CA LEU A 8 -31.16 3.46 -16.31
C LEU A 8 -30.80 2.10 -15.74
N GLY A 9 -29.85 2.04 -14.80
CA GLY A 9 -29.39 0.80 -14.21
C GLY A 9 -30.45 0.11 -13.35
N ARG A 10 -30.45 -1.20 -13.36
CA ARG A 10 -31.39 -2.00 -12.54
C ARG A 10 -31.07 -1.81 -11.06
N ARG A 11 -32.12 -1.72 -10.24
CA ARG A 11 -32.07 -1.60 -8.78
C ARG A 11 -32.86 -2.70 -8.06
N ASP A 12 -33.63 -3.48 -8.81
CA ASP A 12 -34.49 -4.55 -8.32
C ASP A 12 -33.76 -5.85 -8.00
N ASN A 13 -32.54 -6.00 -8.50
CA ASN A 13 -31.73 -7.21 -8.32
C ASN A 13 -30.24 -6.85 -8.23
N ALA A 14 -29.62 -7.08 -7.07
CA ALA A 14 -28.23 -6.75 -6.80
C ALA A 14 -27.24 -7.42 -7.77
N PHE A 15 -27.48 -8.66 -8.17
CA PHE A 15 -26.61 -9.38 -9.11
C PHE A 15 -26.69 -8.83 -10.54
N LYS A 16 -27.79 -8.15 -10.88
CA LYS A 16 -28.01 -7.52 -12.18
C LYS A 16 -27.75 -6.01 -12.17
N ALA A 17 -27.46 -5.42 -11.04
CA ALA A 17 -27.14 -4.01 -10.87
C ALA A 17 -25.68 -3.71 -11.30
N ARG A 18 -25.38 -3.95 -12.56
CA ARG A 18 -24.02 -3.79 -13.14
C ARG A 18 -24.06 -3.07 -14.47
N ILE A 19 -23.06 -2.22 -14.75
CA ILE A 19 -22.95 -1.45 -16.00
C ILE A 19 -23.02 -2.36 -17.22
N LYS A 20 -22.31 -3.50 -17.23
CA LYS A 20 -22.31 -4.44 -18.36
C LYS A 20 -23.71 -5.00 -18.68
N ILE A 21 -24.55 -5.17 -17.68
CA ILE A 21 -25.93 -5.64 -17.87
C ILE A 21 -26.77 -4.56 -18.55
N LEU A 22 -26.60 -3.30 -18.16
CA LEU A 22 -27.25 -2.18 -18.82
C LEU A 22 -26.77 -2.04 -20.26
N VAL A 23 -25.45 -2.06 -20.52
CA VAL A 23 -24.89 -1.98 -21.87
C VAL A 23 -25.43 -3.08 -22.78
N ASN A 24 -25.51 -4.32 -22.29
CA ASN A 24 -26.09 -5.43 -23.05
C ASN A 24 -27.58 -5.25 -23.32
N SER A 25 -28.30 -4.56 -22.44
CA SER A 25 -29.77 -4.32 -22.59
C SER A 25 -30.08 -3.20 -23.58
N VAL A 26 -29.32 -2.09 -23.55
CA VAL A 26 -29.60 -0.92 -24.40
C VAL A 26 -28.80 -0.91 -25.70
N GLY A 27 -27.74 -1.72 -25.79
CA GLY A 27 -26.77 -1.71 -26.87
C GLY A 27 -25.61 -0.75 -26.61
N ALA A 28 -24.40 -1.13 -27.09
CA ALA A 28 -23.18 -0.38 -26.84
C ALA A 28 -23.22 1.02 -27.48
N GLU A 29 -23.74 1.13 -28.70
CA GLU A 29 -23.83 2.40 -29.43
C GLU A 29 -24.76 3.40 -28.73
N GLU A 30 -25.94 2.93 -28.32
CA GLU A 30 -26.92 3.77 -27.61
C GLU A 30 -26.40 4.18 -26.23
N PHE A 31 -25.71 3.28 -25.55
CA PHE A 31 -25.08 3.62 -24.27
C PHE A 31 -23.99 4.66 -24.44
N ALA A 32 -23.14 4.53 -25.45
CA ALA A 32 -22.09 5.51 -25.77
C ALA A 32 -22.68 6.88 -26.11
N ARG A 33 -23.72 6.92 -26.97
CA ARG A 33 -24.42 8.15 -27.33
C ARG A 33 -24.95 8.89 -26.09
N ARG A 34 -25.59 8.18 -25.17
CA ARG A 34 -26.09 8.78 -23.91
C ARG A 34 -24.98 9.27 -23.01
N VAL A 35 -23.85 8.55 -22.94
CA VAL A 35 -22.69 9.00 -22.19
C VAL A 35 -22.15 10.31 -22.77
N GLU A 36 -22.08 10.40 -24.09
CA GLU A 36 -21.61 11.62 -24.77
C GLU A 36 -22.58 12.80 -24.55
N GLU A 37 -23.88 12.58 -24.63
CA GLU A 37 -24.87 13.60 -24.32
C GLU A 37 -24.78 14.12 -22.89
N GLU A 38 -24.60 13.22 -21.91
CA GLU A 38 -24.38 13.61 -20.50
C GLU A 38 -23.05 14.36 -20.33
N TRP A 39 -22.01 13.98 -21.08
CA TRP A 39 -20.74 14.68 -21.05
C TRP A 39 -20.88 16.13 -21.59
N GLN A 40 -21.52 16.28 -22.74
CA GLN A 40 -21.73 17.59 -23.36
C GLN A 40 -22.68 18.51 -22.59
N ALA A 41 -23.61 17.90 -21.80
CA ALA A 41 -24.54 18.64 -20.95
C ALA A 41 -23.94 19.09 -19.61
N MET A 42 -22.72 18.62 -19.25
CA MET A 42 -22.06 19.08 -18.04
C MET A 42 -21.57 20.51 -18.21
N PRO A 43 -21.74 21.36 -17.18
CA PRO A 43 -21.17 22.71 -17.21
C PRO A 43 -19.65 22.66 -17.39
N ASP A 44 -19.12 23.58 -18.19
CA ASP A 44 -17.68 23.78 -18.26
C ASP A 44 -17.12 24.02 -16.88
N GLN A 45 -15.98 23.38 -16.59
CA GLN A 45 -15.28 23.47 -15.30
C GLN A 45 -15.89 22.65 -14.14
N GLU A 46 -17.01 21.92 -14.30
CA GLU A 46 -17.55 21.08 -13.21
C GLU A 46 -16.56 20.01 -12.73
N LEU A 47 -15.68 19.53 -13.62
CA LEU A 47 -14.65 18.50 -13.35
C LEU A 47 -13.23 19.08 -13.33
N ASP A 48 -13.06 20.37 -13.47
CA ASP A 48 -11.74 20.98 -13.41
C ASP A 48 -11.23 20.97 -11.97
N LEU A 49 -9.99 20.55 -11.81
CA LEU A 49 -9.32 20.65 -10.52
C LEU A 49 -8.79 22.07 -10.33
N PRO A 50 -9.13 22.75 -9.23
CA PRO A 50 -8.54 24.04 -8.92
C PRO A 50 -7.01 23.94 -8.81
N ASP A 51 -6.28 24.92 -9.34
CA ASP A 51 -4.81 24.96 -9.28
C ASP A 51 -4.27 24.79 -7.85
N GLY A 52 -4.93 25.40 -6.88
CA GLY A 52 -4.57 25.27 -5.47
C GLY A 52 -4.74 23.85 -4.90
N GLU A 53 -5.65 23.05 -5.46
CA GLU A 53 -5.83 21.65 -5.05
C GLU A 53 -4.69 20.77 -5.57
N ILE A 54 -4.23 21.01 -6.79
CA ILE A 54 -3.08 20.31 -7.36
C ILE A 54 -1.82 20.59 -6.53
N GLU A 55 -1.57 21.84 -6.16
CA GLU A 55 -0.43 22.21 -5.32
C GLU A 55 -0.55 21.61 -3.91
N ARG A 56 -1.74 21.59 -3.32
CA ARG A 56 -1.99 20.94 -2.03
C ARG A 56 -1.66 19.46 -2.08
N ILE A 57 -2.10 18.74 -3.12
CA ILE A 57 -1.81 17.31 -3.29
C ILE A 57 -0.31 17.10 -3.51
N ARG A 58 0.33 17.92 -4.35
CA ARG A 58 1.78 17.83 -4.62
C ARG A 58 2.61 17.98 -3.34
N ALA A 59 2.21 18.87 -2.43
CA ALA A 59 2.89 19.07 -1.16
C ALA A 59 2.85 17.81 -0.27
N TYR A 60 1.75 17.03 -0.33
CA TYR A 60 1.65 15.75 0.39
C TYR A 60 2.65 14.69 -0.08
N PHE A 61 3.04 14.74 -1.36
CA PHE A 61 3.97 13.78 -1.97
C PHE A 61 5.38 14.36 -2.12
N ALA A 62 5.65 15.50 -1.49
CA ALA A 62 7.00 16.03 -1.48
C ALA A 62 7.93 15.07 -0.72
N PRO A 63 9.13 14.77 -1.26
CA PRO A 63 10.09 13.94 -0.56
C PRO A 63 10.43 14.55 0.81
N PRO A 64 10.61 13.72 1.87
CA PRO A 64 11.09 14.21 3.14
C PRO A 64 12.51 14.75 3.04
N ALA A 65 12.94 15.51 4.05
CA ALA A 65 14.33 15.99 4.13
C ALA A 65 15.25 14.83 4.53
N TYR A 66 15.83 14.16 3.54
CA TYR A 66 16.80 13.10 3.76
C TYR A 66 18.13 13.66 4.27
N ALA A 67 18.78 12.92 5.19
CA ALA A 67 20.16 13.15 5.55
C ALA A 67 21.10 12.60 4.46
N ASP A 68 22.28 13.20 4.33
CA ASP A 68 23.36 12.67 3.49
C ASP A 68 24.07 11.54 4.25
N LEU A 69 23.77 10.30 3.91
CA LEU A 69 24.23 9.09 4.59
C LEU A 69 24.99 8.18 3.62
N PRO A 70 26.03 7.48 4.11
CA PRO A 70 26.74 6.49 3.30
C PRO A 70 25.81 5.29 3.02
N ASP A 71 25.90 4.77 1.81
CA ASP A 71 25.28 3.49 1.48
C ASP A 71 26.09 2.32 2.08
N ASP A 72 25.41 1.27 2.52
CA ASP A 72 25.98 0.08 3.16
C ASP A 72 26.94 0.40 4.33
N PRO A 73 26.49 1.11 5.37
CA PRO A 73 27.36 1.51 6.47
C PRO A 73 27.99 0.29 7.19
N PRO A 74 29.23 0.40 7.72
CA PRO A 74 29.97 -0.74 8.27
C PRO A 74 29.23 -1.54 9.33
N ALA A 75 28.43 -0.89 10.18
CA ALA A 75 27.63 -1.55 11.21
C ALA A 75 26.57 -2.44 10.59
N TYR A 76 25.82 -1.97 9.59
CA TYR A 76 24.82 -2.74 8.87
C TYR A 76 25.44 -3.95 8.16
N ALA A 77 26.56 -3.72 7.45
CA ALA A 77 27.32 -4.81 6.81
C ALA A 77 27.83 -5.84 7.83
N ALA A 78 28.24 -5.41 9.02
CA ALA A 78 28.68 -6.31 10.08
C ALA A 78 27.52 -7.18 10.60
N TRP A 79 26.36 -6.60 10.91
CA TRP A 79 25.21 -7.35 11.40
C TRP A 79 24.73 -8.39 10.40
N ARG A 80 24.68 -8.07 9.10
CA ARG A 80 24.34 -9.06 8.05
C ARG A 80 25.30 -10.25 8.00
N ARG A 81 26.57 -10.04 8.36
CA ARG A 81 27.57 -11.16 8.39
C ARG A 81 27.48 -11.99 9.66
N HIS A 82 27.15 -11.38 10.79
CA HIS A 82 27.22 -12.03 12.08
C HIS A 82 25.90 -12.64 12.56
N ASP A 83 24.76 -12.17 12.05
CA ASP A 83 23.44 -12.66 12.40
C ASP A 83 22.73 -13.23 11.16
N PRO A 84 22.70 -14.58 11.00
CA PRO A 84 22.08 -15.22 9.84
C PRO A 84 20.57 -15.01 9.75
N ASP A 85 19.87 -14.82 10.88
CA ASP A 85 18.42 -14.58 10.88
C ASP A 85 18.12 -13.18 10.43
N PHE A 86 18.91 -12.20 10.87
CA PHE A 86 18.84 -10.83 10.34
C PHE A 86 19.17 -10.80 8.84
N ALA A 87 20.21 -11.48 8.40
CA ALA A 87 20.57 -11.56 6.98
C ALA A 87 19.42 -12.11 6.12
N ARG A 88 18.76 -13.16 6.59
CA ARG A 88 17.61 -13.77 5.91
C ARG A 88 16.43 -12.80 5.85
N TRP A 89 16.16 -12.10 6.95
CA TRP A 89 15.11 -11.10 6.99
C TRP A 89 15.41 -9.93 6.04
N VAL A 90 16.63 -9.43 6.04
CA VAL A 90 17.06 -8.39 5.08
C VAL A 90 16.84 -8.85 3.64
N GLN A 91 17.24 -10.07 3.30
CA GLN A 91 17.09 -10.61 1.95
C GLN A 91 15.62 -10.66 1.49
N ALA A 92 14.68 -10.98 2.39
CA ALA A 92 13.27 -11.13 2.04
C ALA A 92 12.49 -9.81 2.17
N ASN A 93 12.74 -9.05 3.23
CA ASN A 93 11.86 -7.96 3.64
C ASN A 93 12.40 -6.56 3.36
N VAL A 94 13.68 -6.42 2.99
CA VAL A 94 14.30 -5.10 2.76
C VAL A 94 14.57 -4.90 1.27
N ALA A 95 14.03 -3.82 0.73
CA ALA A 95 14.26 -3.40 -0.65
C ALA A 95 15.18 -2.16 -0.70
N ALA A 96 15.86 -2.00 -1.85
CA ALA A 96 16.71 -0.83 -2.08
C ALA A 96 15.90 0.46 -2.15
N HIS A 97 16.41 1.51 -1.54
CA HIS A 97 15.86 2.85 -1.61
C HIS A 97 16.60 3.69 -2.67
N LYS A 98 15.92 4.73 -3.22
CA LYS A 98 16.53 5.66 -4.18
C LYS A 98 17.59 6.55 -3.55
N GLN A 99 17.41 6.90 -2.27
CA GLN A 99 18.34 7.71 -1.50
C GLN A 99 19.39 6.81 -0.87
N PRO A 100 20.69 7.04 -1.08
CA PRO A 100 21.75 6.30 -0.40
C PRO A 100 21.61 6.36 1.13
N GLY A 101 21.99 5.27 1.80
CA GLY A 101 21.91 5.16 3.25
C GLY A 101 20.53 4.89 3.82
N TYR A 102 19.49 4.83 2.96
CA TYR A 102 18.13 4.45 3.32
C TYR A 102 17.73 3.09 2.73
N ALA A 103 16.69 2.52 3.26
CA ALA A 103 16.10 1.25 2.81
C ALA A 103 14.58 1.28 2.96
N ILE A 104 13.89 0.45 2.19
CA ILE A 104 12.46 0.21 2.28
C ILE A 104 12.26 -1.10 3.03
N VAL A 105 11.52 -1.08 4.14
CA VAL A 105 11.24 -2.27 4.95
C VAL A 105 9.80 -2.71 4.76
N ASN A 106 9.59 -3.95 4.33
CA ASN A 106 8.27 -4.56 4.26
C ASN A 106 8.04 -5.41 5.53
N VAL A 107 7.00 -5.06 6.27
CA VAL A 107 6.53 -5.77 7.45
C VAL A 107 5.47 -6.76 6.99
N SER A 108 5.78 -8.04 7.05
CA SER A 108 4.85 -9.10 6.65
C SER A 108 3.76 -9.29 7.71
N LEU A 109 2.51 -9.21 7.28
CA LEU A 109 1.32 -9.55 8.08
C LEU A 109 0.86 -10.98 7.82
N LYS A 110 1.79 -11.88 7.52
CA LYS A 110 1.51 -13.29 7.22
C LYS A 110 2.35 -14.20 8.11
N PRO A 111 2.05 -14.23 9.41
CA PRO A 111 2.72 -15.14 10.34
C PRO A 111 2.37 -16.60 10.03
N GLN A 112 3.26 -17.51 10.36
CA GLN A 112 3.00 -18.94 10.20
C GLN A 112 1.83 -19.37 11.10
N GLY A 113 0.77 -19.91 10.50
CA GLY A 113 -0.42 -20.40 11.22
C GLY A 113 -1.43 -19.32 11.60
N GLY A 114 -1.21 -18.07 11.18
CA GLY A 114 -2.17 -16.96 11.33
C GLY A 114 -2.98 -16.70 10.08
N ALA A 115 -4.01 -15.85 10.18
CA ALA A 115 -4.74 -15.34 9.05
C ALA A 115 -3.84 -14.38 8.26
N PRO A 116 -3.69 -14.56 6.93
CA PRO A 116 -2.80 -13.72 6.15
C PRO A 116 -3.40 -12.32 5.93
N GLY A 117 -2.62 -11.29 6.20
CA GLY A 117 -2.99 -9.90 5.96
C GLY A 117 -3.77 -9.23 7.08
N ASP A 118 -4.07 -9.95 8.16
CA ASP A 118 -4.70 -9.38 9.34
C ASP A 118 -3.64 -8.79 10.29
N ALA A 119 -4.01 -7.71 10.95
CA ALA A 119 -3.24 -7.11 12.03
C ALA A 119 -4.17 -6.72 13.18
N THR A 120 -3.73 -6.95 14.41
CA THR A 120 -4.44 -6.49 15.59
C THR A 120 -4.24 -4.98 15.81
N ALA A 121 -5.07 -4.38 16.65
CA ALA A 121 -4.90 -2.98 17.02
C ALA A 121 -3.53 -2.72 17.66
N GLU A 122 -3.07 -3.63 18.52
CA GLU A 122 -1.77 -3.57 19.20
C GLU A 122 -0.60 -3.65 18.20
N GLU A 123 -0.69 -4.52 17.20
CA GLU A 123 0.32 -4.61 16.12
C GLU A 123 0.34 -3.33 15.26
N MET A 124 -0.83 -2.77 14.95
CA MET A 124 -0.92 -1.51 14.21
C MET A 124 -0.31 -0.33 14.98
N GLU A 125 -0.60 -0.21 16.27
CA GLU A 125 0.00 0.80 17.14
C GLU A 125 1.52 0.61 17.25
N ALA A 126 1.99 -0.63 17.41
CA ALA A 126 3.42 -0.94 17.44
C ALA A 126 4.13 -0.53 16.14
N VAL A 127 3.52 -0.79 14.97
CA VAL A 127 4.11 -0.37 13.68
C VAL A 127 4.08 1.15 13.55
N ALA A 128 3.04 1.84 14.03
CA ALA A 128 2.99 3.30 14.03
C ALA A 128 4.12 3.90 14.88
N ASP A 129 4.33 3.40 16.10
CA ASP A 129 5.45 3.82 16.98
C ASP A 129 6.82 3.56 16.33
N LEU A 130 6.97 2.43 15.64
CA LEU A 130 8.21 2.12 14.90
C LEU A 130 8.41 3.03 13.69
N ALA A 131 7.32 3.40 12.98
CA ALA A 131 7.39 4.35 11.89
C ALA A 131 7.85 5.74 12.37
N ASP A 132 7.34 6.21 13.50
CA ASP A 132 7.77 7.47 14.10
C ASP A 132 9.25 7.48 14.49
N ARG A 133 9.75 6.36 14.98
CA ARG A 133 11.15 6.23 15.43
C ARG A 133 12.14 6.01 14.29
N PHE A 134 11.76 5.27 13.25
CA PHE A 134 12.69 4.70 12.28
C PHE A 134 12.41 5.05 10.82
N ALA A 135 11.19 5.52 10.47
CA ALA A 135 10.75 5.65 9.09
C ALA A 135 10.13 7.01 8.75
N LEU A 136 10.64 8.09 9.36
CA LEU A 136 10.19 9.47 9.14
C LEU A 136 8.67 9.65 9.32
N SER A 137 8.08 8.90 10.25
CA SER A 137 6.64 8.89 10.59
C SER A 137 5.74 8.47 9.41
N GLU A 138 6.23 7.60 8.52
CA GLU A 138 5.44 7.12 7.40
C GLU A 138 5.31 5.59 7.41
N VAL A 139 4.07 5.12 7.20
CA VAL A 139 3.75 3.72 6.93
C VAL A 139 2.80 3.65 5.74
N ARG A 140 2.97 2.66 4.88
CA ARG A 140 2.14 2.42 3.70
C ARG A 140 1.55 1.02 3.72
N VAL A 141 0.29 0.90 3.29
CA VAL A 141 -0.34 -0.40 3.02
C VAL A 141 0.03 -0.85 1.61
N THR A 142 0.42 -2.11 1.45
CA THR A 142 0.73 -2.67 0.13
C THR A 142 -0.46 -3.44 -0.44
N HIS A 143 -0.46 -3.62 -1.76
CA HIS A 143 -1.45 -4.48 -2.43
C HIS A 143 -1.24 -5.98 -2.16
N GLU A 144 -0.10 -6.34 -1.58
CA GLU A 144 0.20 -7.71 -1.12
C GLU A 144 -0.24 -7.97 0.33
N GLN A 145 -1.10 -7.12 0.90
CA GLN A 145 -1.57 -7.26 2.31
C GLN A 145 -0.41 -7.26 3.32
N ASN A 146 0.56 -6.39 3.13
CA ASN A 146 1.66 -6.12 4.04
C ASN A 146 1.73 -4.62 4.35
N LEU A 147 2.54 -4.23 5.33
CA LEU A 147 2.87 -2.84 5.59
C LEU A 147 4.29 -2.54 5.10
N THR A 148 4.54 -1.28 4.73
CA THR A 148 5.86 -0.81 4.31
C THR A 148 6.25 0.42 5.12
N LEU A 149 7.46 0.40 5.65
CA LEU A 149 8.19 1.54 6.21
C LEU A 149 9.15 2.04 5.12
N PRO A 150 8.85 3.16 4.45
CA PRO A 150 9.51 3.48 3.19
C PRO A 150 10.91 4.08 3.35
N ASP A 151 11.22 4.71 4.48
CA ASP A 151 12.36 5.62 4.62
C ASP A 151 13.23 5.28 5.85
N VAL A 152 13.57 4.00 6.02
CA VAL A 152 14.38 3.52 7.15
C VAL A 152 15.86 3.73 6.86
N ARG A 153 16.62 4.32 7.80
CA ARG A 153 18.08 4.40 7.68
C ARG A 153 18.68 3.00 7.76
N GLN A 154 19.65 2.71 6.91
CA GLN A 154 20.30 1.38 6.89
C GLN A 154 21.00 1.07 8.22
N GLU A 155 21.54 2.07 8.91
CA GLU A 155 22.18 1.91 10.22
C GLU A 155 21.20 1.48 11.31
N ASP A 156 19.90 1.78 11.17
CA ASP A 156 18.86 1.48 12.13
C ASP A 156 18.16 0.13 11.87
N LEU A 157 18.43 -0.52 10.73
CA LEU A 157 17.72 -1.75 10.31
C LEU A 157 17.83 -2.89 11.34
N TYR A 158 18.97 -3.04 12.00
CA TYR A 158 19.12 -4.09 13.01
C TYR A 158 18.28 -3.81 14.25
N ALA A 159 18.26 -2.58 14.73
CA ALA A 159 17.42 -2.17 15.86
C ALA A 159 15.93 -2.31 15.54
N LEU A 160 15.50 -1.85 14.37
CA LEU A 160 14.13 -2.02 13.90
C LEU A 160 13.74 -3.51 13.81
N TRP A 161 14.60 -4.35 13.26
CA TRP A 161 14.35 -5.78 13.17
C TRP A 161 14.17 -6.44 14.55
N GLN A 162 14.97 -6.05 15.54
CA GLN A 162 14.83 -6.56 16.92
C GLN A 162 13.47 -6.18 17.52
N GLU A 163 13.02 -4.94 17.32
CA GLU A 163 11.70 -4.49 17.77
C GLU A 163 10.57 -5.25 17.06
N LEU A 164 10.64 -5.38 15.73
CA LEU A 164 9.68 -6.15 14.95
C LEU A 164 9.65 -7.62 15.41
N LYS A 165 10.80 -8.21 15.71
CA LYS A 165 10.89 -9.58 16.24
C LYS A 165 10.21 -9.70 17.60
N HIS A 166 10.36 -8.72 18.47
CA HIS A 166 9.69 -8.69 19.78
C HIS A 166 8.16 -8.64 19.63
N GLN A 167 7.66 -7.96 18.62
CA GLN A 167 6.23 -7.88 18.30
C GLN A 167 5.69 -9.05 17.47
N GLY A 168 6.54 -10.02 17.08
CA GLY A 168 6.14 -11.12 16.19
C GLY A 168 6.01 -10.74 14.72
N LEU A 169 6.43 -9.54 14.33
CA LEU A 169 6.27 -8.95 12.98
C LEU A 169 7.53 -9.07 12.09
N ALA A 170 8.53 -9.86 12.49
CA ALA A 170 9.78 -10.03 11.73
C ALA A 170 9.79 -11.30 10.87
N THR A 171 8.64 -11.75 10.37
CA THR A 171 8.59 -12.94 9.50
C THR A 171 9.32 -12.66 8.18
N ALA A 172 10.35 -13.46 7.87
CA ALA A 172 11.20 -13.30 6.69
C ALA A 172 10.61 -14.04 5.48
N ASN A 173 9.52 -13.54 4.91
CA ASN A 173 8.78 -14.24 3.86
C ASN A 173 8.25 -13.38 2.71
N VAL A 174 8.51 -12.09 2.67
CA VAL A 174 8.03 -11.20 1.59
C VAL A 174 8.52 -11.70 0.24
N GLY A 175 7.60 -11.89 -0.70
CA GLY A 175 7.88 -12.44 -2.02
C GLY A 175 8.13 -13.96 -2.08
N LEU A 176 8.02 -14.67 -0.96
CA LEU A 176 8.12 -16.13 -0.91
C LEU A 176 6.73 -16.77 -1.00
N ILE A 177 6.69 -18.11 -1.12
CA ILE A 177 5.41 -18.85 -1.23
C ILE A 177 4.49 -18.66 0.00
N SER A 178 5.04 -18.37 1.15
CA SER A 178 4.26 -18.06 2.37
C SER A 178 3.77 -16.62 2.44
N ASP A 179 4.08 -15.76 1.45
CA ASP A 179 3.55 -14.42 1.30
C ASP A 179 2.30 -14.40 0.39
N ILE A 180 1.46 -15.42 0.50
CA ILE A 180 0.24 -15.57 -0.30
C ILE A 180 -0.79 -14.51 0.10
N ILE A 181 -1.33 -13.82 -0.91
CA ILE A 181 -2.49 -12.95 -0.75
C ILE A 181 -3.74 -13.83 -0.62
N ALA A 182 -4.56 -13.57 0.40
CA ALA A 182 -5.80 -14.28 0.61
C ALA A 182 -6.99 -13.31 0.69
N CYS A 183 -8.08 -13.70 0.05
CA CYS A 183 -9.37 -13.02 0.25
C CYS A 183 -9.99 -13.52 1.56
N PRO A 184 -10.44 -12.63 2.48
CA PRO A 184 -11.09 -13.04 3.73
C PRO A 184 -12.46 -13.72 3.52
N GLY A 185 -12.96 -13.72 2.29
CA GLY A 185 -14.19 -14.42 1.94
C GLY A 185 -15.44 -13.78 2.53
N LEU A 186 -16.32 -14.61 3.06
CA LEU A 186 -17.64 -14.18 3.54
C LEU A 186 -17.60 -13.33 4.82
N ASP A 187 -16.46 -13.24 5.50
CA ASP A 187 -16.35 -12.46 6.73
C ASP A 187 -16.43 -10.95 6.46
N TYR A 188 -16.06 -10.52 5.22
CA TYR A 188 -16.07 -9.12 4.82
C TYR A 188 -16.69 -8.85 3.43
N CYS A 189 -17.17 -9.87 2.75
CA CYS A 189 -17.78 -9.72 1.42
C CYS A 189 -19.31 -9.77 1.44
#